data_dff6ef9df3cdfd82394d58c7b8cad620
#
_entry.id   dff6ef9df3cdfd82394d58c7b8cad620
#
_cell.length_a   1.000
_cell.length_b   1.000
_cell.length_c   1.000
_cell.angle_alpha   90.00
_cell.angle_beta   90.00
_cell.angle_gamma   90.00
#
_symmetry.space_group_name_H-M   'P 1'
#
loop_
_entity.id
_entity.type
_entity.pdbx_description
1 polymer ?
#
loop_
_entity_poly.entity_id
_entity_poly.type
_entity_poly.pdbx_seq_one_letter_code
_entity_poly.pdbx_strand_id
1 'polypeptide(L)'
;MSEYRTEEDTLGPVKIPAEALWGPQTERSRNNFPTGQYMPLAIIRALLNIKKAAAQANMETKAISEEKGNLIVKAIDELLALSDEELRKDFPLKVYQTGSGTQTNMNTNEVVAHKAHEINPDIEILPNDDVNKGQSSNDTFPTAMNVVALEALDKLKPAVQHLIDELKVKEEKYMKTVKVGRTHLQDAVPLTFGQELSGYIASLEHDLDYIKTLEPTLDELAIGGTAVGTGLNAAEGMPEKIAEKLSEVYGLNLTADSNKFYGLANHSGLDVVHGA
;
A
#
# COMPACT_ATOMS: atom_id res chain seq x y z
N MET A 1 -4.15 21.62 28.97
CA MET A 1 -2.78 21.06 28.84
C MET A 1 -3.01 19.65 28.35
N SER A 2 -2.52 19.31 27.18
CA SER A 2 -2.57 17.90 26.71
C SER A 2 -1.81 17.04 27.74
N GLU A 3 -2.48 16.04 28.29
CA GLU A 3 -1.82 15.06 29.13
C GLU A 3 -0.87 14.23 28.24
N TYR A 4 0.29 13.86 28.80
CA TYR A 4 1.25 12.98 28.16
C TYR A 4 1.38 11.71 29.01
N ARG A 5 1.48 10.56 28.36
CA ARG A 5 1.96 9.34 28.98
C ARG A 5 3.45 9.16 28.63
N THR A 6 4.16 8.44 29.45
CA THR A 6 5.57 8.08 29.19
C THR A 6 5.65 6.58 28.92
N GLU A 7 6.19 6.23 27.76
CA GLU A 7 6.53 4.86 27.41
C GLU A 7 8.03 4.74 27.19
N GLU A 8 8.57 3.55 27.25
CA GLU A 8 10.01 3.28 27.16
C GLU A 8 10.27 2.24 26.06
N ASP A 9 11.29 2.50 25.26
CA ASP A 9 11.88 1.54 24.34
C ASP A 9 13.39 1.37 24.65
N THR A 10 14.11 0.60 23.84
CA THR A 10 15.56 0.35 24.04
C THR A 10 16.42 1.63 23.99
N LEU A 11 15.88 2.74 23.50
CA LEU A 11 16.55 4.06 23.43
C LEU A 11 16.17 4.97 24.61
N GLY A 12 15.32 4.49 25.55
CA GLY A 12 14.90 5.18 26.76
C GLY A 12 13.49 5.77 26.68
N PRO A 13 13.11 6.57 27.69
CA PRO A 13 11.73 7.07 27.82
C PRO A 13 11.36 8.10 26.77
N VAL A 14 10.10 8.06 26.32
CA VAL A 14 9.49 8.98 25.36
C VAL A 14 8.15 9.46 25.89
N LYS A 15 7.89 10.77 25.78
CA LYS A 15 6.60 11.37 26.10
C LYS A 15 5.72 11.36 24.86
N ILE A 16 4.55 10.75 24.97
CA ILE A 16 3.56 10.58 23.90
C ILE A 16 2.26 11.24 24.34
N PRO A 17 1.49 11.93 23.48
CA PRO A 17 0.15 12.43 23.83
C PRO A 17 -0.70 11.28 24.41
N ALA A 18 -1.38 11.53 25.52
CA ALA A 18 -2.07 10.45 26.25
C ALA A 18 -3.17 9.76 25.45
N GLU A 19 -3.83 10.50 24.55
CA GLU A 19 -4.90 10.01 23.68
C GLU A 19 -4.43 9.27 22.42
N ALA A 20 -3.14 9.35 22.09
CA ALA A 20 -2.61 8.75 20.84
C ALA A 20 -2.44 7.25 20.97
N LEU A 21 -2.80 6.49 19.94
CA LEU A 21 -2.61 5.04 19.89
C LEU A 21 -1.18 4.63 19.44
N TRP A 22 -0.36 5.56 18.95
CA TRP A 22 1.02 5.22 18.60
C TRP A 22 1.94 5.14 19.82
N GLY A 23 3.08 4.48 19.64
CA GLY A 23 4.07 4.25 20.68
C GLY A 23 5.38 5.03 20.48
N PRO A 24 6.47 4.62 21.18
CA PRO A 24 7.74 5.33 21.22
C PRO A 24 8.41 5.50 19.87
N GLN A 25 8.40 4.48 19.02
CA GLN A 25 9.07 4.55 17.71
C GLN A 25 8.41 5.55 16.78
N THR A 26 7.09 5.60 16.77
CA THR A 26 6.34 6.61 16.02
C THR A 26 6.61 8.02 16.54
N GLU A 27 6.62 8.22 17.86
CA GLU A 27 6.89 9.55 18.41
C GLU A 27 8.31 10.04 18.09
N ARG A 28 9.32 9.15 18.14
CA ARG A 28 10.67 9.48 17.68
C ARG A 28 10.69 9.85 16.21
N SER A 29 9.96 9.11 15.36
CA SER A 29 9.88 9.40 13.92
C SER A 29 9.22 10.76 13.64
N ARG A 30 8.15 11.12 14.37
CA ARG A 30 7.52 12.45 14.27
C ARG A 30 8.51 13.58 14.53
N ASN A 31 9.37 13.39 15.53
CA ASN A 31 10.36 14.38 15.91
C ASN A 31 11.54 14.45 14.93
N ASN A 32 11.98 13.29 14.41
CA ASN A 32 13.14 13.21 13.53
C ASN A 32 12.82 13.59 12.08
N PHE A 33 11.58 13.34 11.61
CA PHE A 33 11.17 13.53 10.21
C PHE A 33 9.90 14.40 10.11
N PRO A 34 9.99 15.70 10.46
CA PRO A 34 8.80 16.57 10.53
C PRO A 34 8.33 17.13 9.18
N THR A 35 9.06 16.86 8.08
CA THR A 35 8.84 17.49 6.78
C THR A 35 8.10 16.59 5.79
N GLY A 36 7.46 17.20 4.78
CA GLY A 36 6.74 16.51 3.73
C GLY A 36 5.25 16.33 4.01
N GLN A 37 4.59 15.68 3.07
CA GLN A 37 3.18 15.29 3.20
C GLN A 37 3.03 14.13 4.18
N TYR A 38 1.83 13.93 4.68
CA TYR A 38 1.52 12.73 5.45
C TYR A 38 1.59 11.48 4.58
N MET A 39 1.98 10.36 5.17
CA MET A 39 1.91 9.06 4.49
C MET A 39 0.49 8.83 3.96
N PRO A 40 0.30 8.43 2.69
CA PRO A 40 -1.02 8.18 2.14
C PRO A 40 -1.81 7.16 2.96
N LEU A 41 -3.09 7.43 3.24
CA LEU A 41 -3.94 6.49 3.99
C LEU A 41 -4.16 5.17 3.27
N ALA A 42 -4.07 5.15 1.95
CA ALA A 42 -4.09 3.90 1.18
C ALA A 42 -2.97 2.94 1.64
N ILE A 43 -1.75 3.43 1.83
CA ILE A 43 -0.62 2.64 2.36
C ILE A 43 -0.92 2.16 3.79
N ILE A 44 -1.50 3.01 4.65
CA ILE A 44 -1.87 2.63 6.01
C ILE A 44 -2.93 1.53 6.00
N ARG A 45 -3.99 1.67 5.21
CA ARG A 45 -5.04 0.66 5.06
C ARG A 45 -4.49 -0.66 4.50
N ALA A 46 -3.57 -0.59 3.53
CA ALA A 46 -2.90 -1.78 3.01
C ALA A 46 -2.04 -2.47 4.08
N LEU A 47 -1.27 -1.71 4.87
CA LEU A 47 -0.50 -2.29 5.99
C LEU A 47 -1.42 -2.92 7.03
N LEU A 48 -2.54 -2.28 7.40
CA LEU A 48 -3.53 -2.88 8.29
C LEU A 48 -4.06 -4.22 7.75
N ASN A 49 -4.43 -4.28 6.47
CA ASN A 49 -4.87 -5.53 5.83
C ASN A 49 -3.75 -6.59 5.80
N ILE A 50 -2.51 -6.21 5.55
CA ILE A 50 -1.35 -7.12 5.63
C ILE A 50 -1.21 -7.67 7.06
N LYS A 51 -1.31 -6.84 8.09
CA LYS A 51 -1.24 -7.28 9.49
C LYS A 51 -2.40 -8.20 9.85
N LYS A 52 -3.60 -7.92 9.36
CA LYS A 52 -4.76 -8.82 9.53
C LYS A 52 -4.52 -10.18 8.88
N ALA A 53 -4.10 -10.20 7.62
CA ALA A 53 -3.77 -11.43 6.89
C ALA A 53 -2.63 -12.21 7.58
N ALA A 54 -1.60 -11.50 8.06
CA ALA A 54 -0.51 -12.10 8.80
C ALA A 54 -0.95 -12.70 10.15
N ALA A 55 -1.81 -12.03 10.92
CA ALA A 55 -2.36 -12.56 12.16
C ALA A 55 -3.16 -13.85 11.90
N GLN A 56 -3.99 -13.86 10.87
CA GLN A 56 -4.75 -15.04 10.45
C GLN A 56 -3.84 -16.19 10.01
N ALA A 57 -2.84 -15.92 9.16
CA ALA A 57 -1.86 -16.92 8.73
C ALA A 57 -1.03 -17.47 9.91
N ASN A 58 -0.65 -16.61 10.86
CA ASN A 58 0.08 -17.01 12.05
C ASN A 58 -0.75 -17.87 13.01
N MET A 59 -2.07 -17.66 13.12
CA MET A 59 -2.97 -18.56 13.85
C MET A 59 -3.02 -19.94 13.18
N GLU A 60 -3.20 -19.99 11.86
CA GLU A 60 -3.28 -21.22 11.10
C GLU A 60 -1.98 -22.04 11.16
N THR A 61 -0.83 -21.36 11.17
CA THR A 61 0.51 -21.98 11.31
C THR A 61 0.90 -22.22 12.77
N LYS A 62 0.04 -21.84 13.75
CA LYS A 62 0.28 -21.93 15.19
C LYS A 62 1.51 -21.11 15.67
N ALA A 63 1.88 -20.08 14.93
CA ALA A 63 2.97 -19.17 15.30
C ALA A 63 2.55 -18.16 16.38
N ILE A 64 1.23 -17.87 16.50
CA ILE A 64 0.60 -17.15 17.62
C ILE A 64 -0.64 -17.89 18.08
N SER A 65 -1.09 -17.61 19.32
CA SER A 65 -2.33 -18.19 19.84
C SER A 65 -3.56 -17.61 19.12
N GLU A 66 -4.64 -18.41 19.03
CA GLU A 66 -5.92 -17.94 18.50
C GLU A 66 -6.46 -16.71 19.25
N GLU A 67 -6.26 -16.68 20.56
CA GLU A 67 -6.69 -15.57 21.41
C GLU A 67 -6.03 -14.25 21.01
N LYS A 68 -4.69 -14.23 20.90
CA LYS A 68 -3.93 -13.05 20.45
C LYS A 68 -4.27 -12.68 19.00
N GLY A 69 -4.30 -13.66 18.10
CA GLY A 69 -4.59 -13.44 16.70
C GLY A 69 -5.97 -12.86 16.47
N ASN A 70 -7.00 -13.38 17.14
CA ASN A 70 -8.35 -12.86 17.05
C ASN A 70 -8.48 -11.44 17.62
N LEU A 71 -7.73 -11.11 18.67
CA LEU A 71 -7.71 -9.76 19.23
C LEU A 71 -7.05 -8.76 18.26
N ILE A 72 -5.94 -9.14 17.64
CA ILE A 72 -5.28 -8.34 16.58
C ILE A 72 -6.24 -8.11 15.41
N VAL A 73 -6.90 -9.15 14.90
CA VAL A 73 -7.88 -9.04 13.81
C VAL A 73 -8.99 -8.07 14.19
N LYS A 74 -9.57 -8.20 15.39
CA LYS A 74 -10.63 -7.32 15.87
C LYS A 74 -10.16 -5.86 15.97
N ALA A 75 -8.98 -5.62 16.51
CA ALA A 75 -8.40 -4.27 16.58
C ALA A 75 -8.24 -3.63 15.20
N ILE A 76 -7.76 -4.41 14.23
CA ILE A 76 -7.59 -3.95 12.84
C ILE A 76 -8.95 -3.68 12.19
N ASP A 77 -9.95 -4.52 12.40
CA ASP A 77 -11.29 -4.31 11.84
C ASP A 77 -11.93 -3.01 12.36
N GLU A 78 -11.75 -2.70 13.65
CA GLU A 78 -12.20 -1.42 14.21
C GLU A 78 -11.44 -0.23 13.61
N LEU A 79 -10.12 -0.33 13.40
CA LEU A 79 -9.31 0.71 12.75
C LEU A 79 -9.70 0.91 11.28
N LEU A 80 -9.93 -0.16 10.53
CA LEU A 80 -10.35 -0.09 9.12
C LEU A 80 -11.76 0.50 8.93
N ALA A 81 -12.63 0.41 9.96
CA ALA A 81 -13.96 0.99 9.95
C ALA A 81 -13.98 2.51 10.20
N LEU A 82 -12.87 3.10 10.66
CA LEU A 82 -12.75 4.53 10.88
C LEU A 82 -12.79 5.32 9.57
N SER A 83 -13.34 6.52 9.63
CA SER A 83 -13.21 7.52 8.57
C SER A 83 -11.74 7.92 8.36
N ASP A 84 -11.42 8.48 7.20
CA ASP A 84 -10.07 8.94 6.90
C ASP A 84 -9.57 10.01 7.89
N GLU A 85 -10.48 10.88 8.37
CA GLU A 85 -10.16 11.91 9.36
C GLU A 85 -9.82 11.30 10.72
N GLU A 86 -10.58 10.30 11.16
CA GLU A 86 -10.34 9.60 12.42
C GLU A 86 -9.06 8.78 12.37
N LEU A 87 -8.90 7.97 11.32
CA LEU A 87 -7.72 7.13 11.13
C LEU A 87 -6.43 7.96 11.09
N ARG A 88 -6.48 9.14 10.45
CA ARG A 88 -5.32 10.05 10.35
C ARG A 88 -4.78 10.49 11.71
N LYS A 89 -5.58 10.53 12.75
CA LYS A 89 -5.14 10.98 14.08
C LYS A 89 -4.03 10.11 14.64
N ASP A 90 -4.09 8.79 14.38
CA ASP A 90 -3.12 7.82 14.89
C ASP A 90 -1.99 7.47 13.89
N PHE A 91 -2.04 8.04 12.67
CA PHE A 91 -1.01 7.85 11.64
C PHE A 91 -0.39 9.19 11.22
N PRO A 92 0.40 9.84 12.10
CA PRO A 92 0.89 11.20 11.89
C PRO A 92 2.18 11.30 11.08
N LEU A 93 2.74 10.18 10.61
CA LEU A 93 4.06 10.17 9.98
C LEU A 93 4.06 10.77 8.57
N LYS A 94 5.21 11.33 8.21
CA LYS A 94 5.45 11.98 6.92
C LYS A 94 6.12 11.03 5.92
N VAL A 95 5.99 11.34 4.62
CA VAL A 95 6.60 10.52 3.56
C VAL A 95 8.13 10.56 3.55
N TYR A 96 8.73 11.69 3.94
CA TYR A 96 10.19 11.82 4.03
C TYR A 96 10.68 11.28 5.37
N GLN A 97 10.75 9.97 5.46
CA GLN A 97 11.31 9.17 6.54
C GLN A 97 12.40 8.25 5.96
N THR A 98 12.81 7.18 6.64
CA THR A 98 13.74 6.20 6.04
C THR A 98 13.10 5.50 4.84
N GLY A 99 13.88 5.25 3.78
CA GLY A 99 13.38 4.65 2.54
C GLY A 99 12.85 3.22 2.67
N SER A 100 13.19 2.53 3.77
CA SER A 100 12.71 1.16 4.05
C SER A 100 11.25 1.06 4.52
N GLY A 101 10.59 2.19 4.83
CA GLY A 101 9.23 2.21 5.38
C GLY A 101 9.11 1.72 6.83
N THR A 102 10.22 1.55 7.53
CA THR A 102 10.24 1.00 8.89
C THR A 102 9.38 1.80 9.87
N GLN A 103 9.44 3.13 9.81
CA GLN A 103 8.66 3.97 10.72
C GLN A 103 7.16 3.80 10.50
N THR A 104 6.70 3.71 9.26
CA THR A 104 5.28 3.50 8.96
C THR A 104 4.82 2.10 9.35
N ASN A 105 5.64 1.07 9.12
CA ASN A 105 5.34 -0.29 9.59
C ASN A 105 5.23 -0.32 11.12
N MET A 106 6.17 0.31 11.83
CA MET A 106 6.15 0.36 13.29
C MET A 106 4.98 1.19 13.83
N ASN A 107 4.63 2.31 13.19
CA ASN A 107 3.42 3.05 13.53
C ASN A 107 2.18 2.14 13.45
N THR A 108 2.04 1.37 12.38
CA THR A 108 0.93 0.41 12.25
C THR A 108 0.96 -0.63 13.37
N ASN A 109 2.12 -1.21 13.67
CA ASN A 109 2.25 -2.20 14.74
C ASN A 109 1.88 -1.63 16.12
N GLU A 110 2.38 -0.43 16.45
CA GLU A 110 2.12 0.24 17.72
C GLU A 110 0.62 0.59 17.87
N VAL A 111 0.01 1.16 16.84
CA VAL A 111 -1.43 1.52 16.84
C VAL A 111 -2.29 0.28 17.01
N VAL A 112 -2.00 -0.81 16.31
CA VAL A 112 -2.75 -2.07 16.44
C VAL A 112 -2.60 -2.67 17.84
N ALA A 113 -1.39 -2.66 18.41
CA ALA A 113 -1.15 -3.18 19.76
C ALA A 113 -1.89 -2.38 20.84
N HIS A 114 -1.84 -1.03 20.78
CA HIS A 114 -2.58 -0.19 21.70
C HIS A 114 -4.09 -0.32 21.53
N LYS A 115 -4.59 -0.40 20.30
CA LYS A 115 -6.01 -0.64 20.01
C LYS A 115 -6.47 -2.00 20.56
N ALA A 116 -5.66 -3.04 20.45
CA ALA A 116 -5.93 -4.34 21.05
C ALA A 116 -6.01 -4.26 22.58
N HIS A 117 -5.11 -3.50 23.22
CA HIS A 117 -5.14 -3.25 24.67
C HIS A 117 -6.40 -2.49 25.11
N GLU A 118 -6.87 -1.50 24.33
CA GLU A 118 -8.17 -0.84 24.60
C GLU A 118 -9.35 -1.82 24.60
N ILE A 119 -9.32 -2.79 23.66
CA ILE A 119 -10.40 -3.78 23.53
C ILE A 119 -10.36 -4.83 24.64
N ASN A 120 -9.16 -5.31 24.98
CA ASN A 120 -8.97 -6.29 26.05
C ASN A 120 -7.60 -6.08 26.75
N PRO A 121 -7.56 -5.38 27.89
CA PRO A 121 -6.33 -5.10 28.61
C PRO A 121 -5.71 -6.35 29.29
N ASP A 122 -6.45 -7.45 29.42
CA ASP A 122 -5.96 -8.67 30.07
C ASP A 122 -5.04 -9.49 29.15
N ILE A 123 -5.04 -9.21 27.83
CA ILE A 123 -4.21 -9.89 26.84
C ILE A 123 -3.15 -8.91 26.34
N GLU A 124 -1.90 -9.17 26.70
CA GLU A 124 -0.77 -8.37 26.21
C GLU A 124 -0.50 -8.66 24.73
N ILE A 125 -0.55 -7.62 23.90
CA ILE A 125 -0.17 -7.63 22.47
C ILE A 125 1.04 -6.73 22.28
N LEU A 126 2.15 -7.31 21.84
CA LEU A 126 3.39 -6.59 21.58
C LEU A 126 3.51 -6.19 20.09
N PRO A 127 3.91 -4.94 19.78
CA PRO A 127 4.02 -4.47 18.39
C PRO A 127 4.94 -5.34 17.52
N ASN A 128 6.11 -5.72 18.03
CA ASN A 128 7.09 -6.53 17.29
C ASN A 128 6.81 -8.03 17.37
N ASP A 129 6.55 -8.56 18.55
CA ASP A 129 6.54 -10.01 18.77
C ASP A 129 5.21 -10.65 18.38
N ASP A 130 4.11 -9.88 18.40
CA ASP A 130 2.78 -10.38 18.05
C ASP A 130 2.27 -9.78 16.73
N VAL A 131 2.15 -8.44 16.61
CA VAL A 131 1.58 -7.81 15.40
C VAL A 131 2.50 -7.98 14.19
N ASN A 132 3.82 -7.90 14.38
CA ASN A 132 4.84 -8.05 13.33
C ASN A 132 5.38 -9.49 13.23
N LYS A 133 4.76 -10.48 13.86
CA LYS A 133 5.24 -11.87 13.91
C LYS A 133 5.49 -12.43 12.52
N GLY A 134 6.73 -12.92 12.29
CA GLY A 134 7.13 -13.50 11.02
C GLY A 134 7.27 -12.51 9.86
N GLN A 135 7.36 -11.23 10.15
CA GLN A 135 7.41 -10.14 9.16
C GLN A 135 8.62 -9.23 9.41
N SER A 136 8.89 -8.37 8.45
CA SER A 136 9.80 -7.21 8.55
C SER A 136 9.16 -6.02 7.84
N SER A 137 9.59 -4.80 8.13
CA SER A 137 9.26 -3.65 7.29
C SER A 137 9.76 -3.83 5.85
N ASN A 138 10.83 -4.59 5.67
CA ASN A 138 11.45 -4.80 4.37
C ASN A 138 10.57 -5.64 3.42
N ASP A 139 9.69 -6.49 3.92
CA ASP A 139 8.75 -7.26 3.11
C ASP A 139 7.31 -6.70 3.15
N THR A 140 6.86 -6.14 4.28
CA THR A 140 5.49 -5.61 4.40
C THR A 140 5.29 -4.31 3.64
N PHE A 141 6.27 -3.38 3.67
CA PHE A 141 6.11 -2.09 3.03
C PHE A 141 6.10 -2.18 1.49
N PRO A 142 7.01 -2.91 0.82
CA PRO A 142 6.90 -3.17 -0.62
C PRO A 142 5.59 -3.88 -1.00
N THR A 143 5.15 -4.84 -0.20
CA THR A 143 3.85 -5.49 -0.39
C THR A 143 2.70 -4.47 -0.37
N ALA A 144 2.68 -3.55 0.60
CA ALA A 144 1.68 -2.48 0.66
C ALA A 144 1.74 -1.55 -0.56
N MET A 145 2.94 -1.23 -1.05
CA MET A 145 3.13 -0.39 -2.23
C MET A 145 2.54 -1.05 -3.48
N ASN A 146 2.80 -2.35 -3.71
CA ASN A 146 2.27 -3.09 -4.84
C ASN A 146 0.74 -3.16 -4.80
N VAL A 147 0.16 -3.51 -3.65
CA VAL A 147 -1.30 -3.60 -3.50
C VAL A 147 -1.98 -2.26 -3.77
N VAL A 148 -1.44 -1.16 -3.23
CA VAL A 148 -1.98 0.19 -3.45
C VAL A 148 -1.86 0.62 -4.91
N ALA A 149 -0.78 0.25 -5.60
CA ALA A 149 -0.61 0.53 -7.01
C ALA A 149 -1.67 -0.22 -7.85
N LEU A 150 -1.93 -1.49 -7.56
CA LEU A 150 -2.98 -2.28 -8.21
C LEU A 150 -4.37 -1.68 -8.00
N GLU A 151 -4.73 -1.31 -6.76
CA GLU A 151 -5.99 -0.62 -6.48
C GLU A 151 -6.13 0.71 -7.24
N ALA A 152 -5.03 1.45 -7.41
CA ALA A 152 -5.03 2.69 -8.16
C ALA A 152 -5.24 2.45 -9.66
N LEU A 153 -4.61 1.41 -10.22
CA LEU A 153 -4.80 1.00 -11.62
C LEU A 153 -6.24 0.54 -11.89
N ASP A 154 -6.88 -0.16 -10.97
CA ASP A 154 -8.28 -0.58 -11.09
C ASP A 154 -9.25 0.60 -11.17
N LYS A 155 -8.88 1.74 -10.63
CA LYS A 155 -9.64 3.00 -10.76
C LYS A 155 -9.28 3.78 -12.01
N LEU A 156 -8.00 3.75 -12.41
CA LEU A 156 -7.49 4.49 -13.58
C LEU A 156 -7.98 3.89 -14.90
N LYS A 157 -7.87 2.56 -15.05
CA LYS A 157 -8.24 1.86 -16.31
C LYS A 157 -9.65 2.20 -16.81
N PRO A 158 -10.71 2.12 -16.02
CA PRO A 158 -12.05 2.47 -16.49
C PRO A 158 -12.20 3.97 -16.80
N ALA A 159 -11.48 4.84 -16.11
CA ALA A 159 -11.50 6.28 -16.41
C ALA A 159 -10.86 6.60 -17.78
N VAL A 160 -9.72 5.97 -18.07
CA VAL A 160 -9.08 6.09 -19.39
C VAL A 160 -9.95 5.48 -20.48
N GLN A 161 -10.56 4.31 -20.25
CA GLN A 161 -11.47 3.69 -21.20
C GLN A 161 -12.67 4.61 -21.50
N HIS A 162 -13.26 5.24 -20.49
CA HIS A 162 -14.33 6.21 -20.68
C HIS A 162 -13.89 7.40 -21.56
N LEU A 163 -12.68 7.91 -21.33
CA LEU A 163 -12.13 8.97 -22.19
C LEU A 163 -11.97 8.52 -23.64
N ILE A 164 -11.49 7.29 -23.86
CA ILE A 164 -11.37 6.69 -25.21
C ILE A 164 -12.75 6.63 -25.88
N ASP A 165 -13.77 6.15 -25.19
CA ASP A 165 -15.11 6.00 -25.72
C ASP A 165 -15.72 7.37 -26.12
N GLU A 166 -15.55 8.39 -25.29
CA GLU A 166 -15.98 9.76 -25.58
C GLU A 166 -15.22 10.38 -26.77
N LEU A 167 -13.93 10.10 -26.90
CA LEU A 167 -13.12 10.55 -28.02
C LEU A 167 -13.56 9.86 -29.33
N LYS A 168 -13.90 8.58 -29.33
CA LYS A 168 -14.40 7.83 -30.48
C LYS A 168 -15.71 8.43 -31.03
N VAL A 169 -16.62 8.84 -30.17
CA VAL A 169 -17.83 9.55 -30.58
C VAL A 169 -17.51 10.86 -31.33
N LYS A 170 -16.50 11.58 -30.85
CA LYS A 170 -16.06 12.82 -31.49
C LYS A 170 -15.25 12.57 -32.76
N GLU A 171 -14.43 11.55 -32.79
CA GLU A 171 -13.71 11.10 -33.97
C GLU A 171 -14.69 10.85 -35.12
N GLU A 172 -15.73 10.03 -34.92
CA GLU A 172 -16.76 9.73 -35.91
C GLU A 172 -17.45 11.01 -36.41
N LYS A 173 -17.90 11.87 -35.46
CA LYS A 173 -18.60 13.13 -35.78
C LYS A 173 -17.76 14.06 -36.64
N TYR A 174 -16.45 14.16 -36.39
CA TYR A 174 -15.56 15.12 -37.05
C TYR A 174 -14.63 14.49 -38.10
N MET A 175 -14.85 13.24 -38.48
CA MET A 175 -14.02 12.53 -39.44
C MET A 175 -13.94 13.24 -40.83
N LYS A 176 -14.97 14.00 -41.20
CA LYS A 176 -15.02 14.74 -42.47
C LYS A 176 -14.75 16.25 -42.32
N THR A 177 -14.47 16.73 -41.12
CA THR A 177 -14.22 18.15 -40.85
C THR A 177 -12.74 18.46 -41.04
N VAL A 178 -12.42 19.13 -42.15
CA VAL A 178 -11.04 19.45 -42.53
C VAL A 178 -10.48 20.59 -41.68
N LYS A 179 -9.22 20.47 -41.29
CA LYS A 179 -8.42 21.51 -40.65
C LYS A 179 -7.02 21.58 -41.25
N VAL A 180 -6.29 22.66 -40.96
CA VAL A 180 -4.87 22.76 -41.33
C VAL A 180 -4.03 21.93 -40.35
N GLY A 181 -3.15 21.10 -40.88
CA GLY A 181 -2.07 20.45 -40.10
C GLY A 181 -0.92 21.44 -39.81
N ARG A 182 -0.18 21.20 -38.76
CA ARG A 182 0.98 22.03 -38.40
C ARG A 182 2.19 21.17 -38.08
N THR A 183 3.37 21.60 -38.55
CA THR A 183 4.67 21.06 -38.19
C THR A 183 5.59 22.24 -37.92
N HIS A 184 6.47 22.13 -36.95
CA HIS A 184 7.35 23.24 -36.54
C HIS A 184 6.62 24.57 -36.31
N LEU A 185 5.38 24.52 -35.79
CA LEU A 185 4.50 25.68 -35.58
C LEU A 185 4.11 26.43 -36.87
N GLN A 186 4.32 25.83 -38.05
CA GLN A 186 3.95 26.35 -39.36
C GLN A 186 2.81 25.56 -39.97
N ASP A 187 2.00 26.20 -40.82
CA ASP A 187 0.96 25.54 -41.57
C ASP A 187 1.55 24.49 -42.51
N ALA A 188 0.94 23.31 -42.50
CA ALA A 188 1.33 22.18 -43.33
C ALA A 188 0.14 21.66 -44.14
N VAL A 189 0.13 20.37 -44.49
CA VAL A 189 -0.93 19.75 -45.30
C VAL A 189 -2.24 19.62 -44.51
N PRO A 190 -3.40 19.57 -45.18
CA PRO A 190 -4.68 19.34 -44.52
C PRO A 190 -4.78 17.96 -43.90
N LEU A 191 -5.51 17.89 -42.78
CA LEU A 191 -6.03 16.67 -42.18
C LEU A 191 -7.44 16.94 -41.63
N THR A 192 -8.09 15.92 -41.07
CA THR A 192 -9.39 16.13 -40.42
C THR A 192 -9.24 16.14 -38.90
N PHE A 193 -10.21 16.74 -38.20
CA PHE A 193 -10.26 16.64 -36.72
C PHE A 193 -10.42 15.17 -36.25
N GLY A 194 -11.19 14.34 -36.98
CA GLY A 194 -11.31 12.92 -36.71
C GLY A 194 -9.95 12.20 -36.80
N GLN A 195 -9.15 12.49 -37.84
CA GLN A 195 -7.79 11.92 -37.94
C GLN A 195 -6.87 12.35 -36.78
N GLU A 196 -6.96 13.61 -36.33
CA GLU A 196 -6.21 14.07 -35.18
C GLU A 196 -6.63 13.34 -33.89
N LEU A 197 -7.94 13.21 -33.65
CA LEU A 197 -8.50 12.50 -32.51
C LEU A 197 -8.13 11.01 -32.53
N SER A 198 -8.07 10.36 -33.69
CA SER A 198 -7.66 8.96 -33.80
C SER A 198 -6.25 8.72 -33.25
N GLY A 199 -5.36 9.71 -33.42
CA GLY A 199 -4.01 9.64 -32.85
C GLY A 199 -4.00 9.62 -31.29
N TYR A 200 -4.85 10.46 -30.67
CA TYR A 200 -4.99 10.47 -29.20
C TYR A 200 -5.63 9.19 -28.68
N ILE A 201 -6.66 8.67 -29.38
CA ILE A 201 -7.31 7.40 -29.06
C ILE A 201 -6.28 6.26 -29.08
N ALA A 202 -5.52 6.16 -30.18
CA ALA A 202 -4.51 5.12 -30.32
C ALA A 202 -3.45 5.17 -29.21
N SER A 203 -3.02 6.37 -28.81
CA SER A 203 -2.07 6.53 -27.69
C SER A 203 -2.64 5.97 -26.39
N LEU A 204 -3.87 6.36 -26.02
CA LEU A 204 -4.53 5.90 -24.81
C LEU A 204 -4.81 4.37 -24.83
N GLU A 205 -5.17 3.82 -25.98
CA GLU A 205 -5.37 2.36 -26.14
C GLU A 205 -4.06 1.60 -25.94
N HIS A 206 -2.96 2.09 -26.50
CA HIS A 206 -1.63 1.51 -26.30
C HIS A 206 -1.19 1.59 -24.83
N ASP A 207 -1.44 2.71 -24.16
CA ASP A 207 -1.10 2.87 -22.73
C ASP A 207 -1.89 1.88 -21.86
N LEU A 208 -3.19 1.69 -22.12
CA LEU A 208 -3.99 0.68 -21.42
C LEU A 208 -3.49 -0.74 -21.65
N ASP A 209 -3.10 -1.09 -22.86
CA ASP A 209 -2.57 -2.42 -23.16
C ASP A 209 -1.20 -2.62 -22.54
N TYR A 210 -0.39 -1.56 -22.46
CA TYR A 210 0.88 -1.58 -21.74
C TYR A 210 0.67 -1.84 -20.25
N ILE A 211 -0.22 -1.08 -19.60
CA ILE A 211 -0.58 -1.29 -18.18
C ILE A 211 -1.00 -2.75 -17.93
N LYS A 212 -1.92 -3.29 -18.74
CA LYS A 212 -2.38 -4.70 -18.60
C LYS A 212 -1.24 -5.72 -18.69
N THR A 213 -0.24 -5.44 -19.52
CA THR A 213 0.93 -6.33 -19.69
C THR A 213 1.81 -6.33 -18.45
N LEU A 214 1.81 -5.26 -17.68
CA LEU A 214 2.73 -5.01 -16.59
C LEU A 214 2.13 -5.28 -15.20
N GLU A 215 0.81 -5.22 -15.08
CA GLU A 215 0.11 -5.54 -13.82
C GLU A 215 0.59 -6.83 -13.15
N PRO A 216 0.81 -7.95 -13.89
CA PRO A 216 1.30 -9.19 -13.27
C PRO A 216 2.61 -9.06 -12.50
N THR A 217 3.43 -8.05 -12.80
CA THR A 217 4.68 -7.79 -12.04
C THR A 217 4.42 -7.23 -10.65
N LEU A 218 3.23 -6.66 -10.39
CA LEU A 218 2.80 -6.17 -9.09
C LEU A 218 2.10 -7.25 -8.26
N ASP A 219 1.61 -8.33 -8.89
CA ASP A 219 0.91 -9.43 -8.22
C ASP A 219 1.85 -10.27 -7.35
N GLU A 220 3.16 -10.24 -7.63
CA GLU A 220 4.18 -10.93 -6.86
C GLU A 220 4.63 -10.09 -5.67
N LEU A 221 4.30 -10.56 -4.45
CA LEU A 221 4.52 -9.83 -3.20
C LEU A 221 5.82 -10.24 -2.51
N ALA A 222 6.54 -9.26 -1.98
CA ALA A 222 7.76 -9.48 -1.19
C ALA A 222 7.51 -10.19 0.15
N ILE A 223 6.23 -10.31 0.56
CA ILE A 223 5.84 -10.86 1.86
C ILE A 223 6.46 -12.23 2.14
N GLY A 224 6.93 -12.42 3.37
CA GLY A 224 7.61 -13.63 3.81
C GLY A 224 9.13 -13.64 3.57
N GLY A 225 9.69 -12.64 2.87
CA GLY A 225 11.14 -12.47 2.75
C GLY A 225 11.81 -12.06 4.06
N THR A 226 11.03 -11.49 4.97
CA THR A 226 11.48 -10.93 6.24
C THR A 226 12.56 -9.86 6.05
N ALA A 227 13.66 -9.88 6.81
CA ALA A 227 14.64 -8.81 6.80
C ALA A 227 15.47 -8.73 5.51
N VAL A 228 15.87 -9.89 4.95
CA VAL A 228 16.87 -9.95 3.88
C VAL A 228 16.52 -10.95 2.75
N GLY A 229 15.34 -11.55 2.76
CA GLY A 229 14.88 -12.49 1.74
C GLY A 229 14.98 -13.97 2.12
N THR A 230 15.59 -14.29 3.27
CA THR A 230 15.76 -15.69 3.72
C THR A 230 14.53 -16.29 4.38
N GLY A 231 13.52 -15.47 4.72
CA GLY A 231 12.31 -15.91 5.42
C GLY A 231 12.56 -16.30 6.88
N LEU A 232 13.68 -15.90 7.47
CA LEU A 232 13.98 -16.20 8.87
C LEU A 232 12.85 -15.67 9.77
N ASN A 233 12.37 -16.51 10.70
CA ASN A 233 11.24 -16.28 11.61
C ASN A 233 9.84 -16.30 10.99
N ALA A 234 9.68 -16.45 9.66
CA ALA A 234 8.39 -16.75 9.05
C ALA A 234 8.09 -18.25 9.19
N ALA A 235 6.85 -18.59 9.57
CA ALA A 235 6.42 -19.98 9.59
C ALA A 235 6.27 -20.51 8.16
N GLU A 236 6.48 -21.83 7.97
CA GLU A 236 6.28 -22.48 6.68
C GLU A 236 4.84 -22.29 6.17
N GLY A 237 4.68 -21.90 4.91
CA GLY A 237 3.38 -21.62 4.29
C GLY A 237 2.72 -20.28 4.68
N MET A 238 3.32 -19.51 5.61
CA MET A 238 2.77 -18.21 6.02
C MET A 238 2.71 -17.19 4.86
N PRO A 239 3.75 -17.03 4.02
CA PRO A 239 3.74 -16.07 2.92
C PRO A 239 2.59 -16.31 1.92
N GLU A 240 2.41 -17.57 1.53
CA GLU A 240 1.36 -18.00 0.60
C GLU A 240 -0.04 -17.74 1.17
N LYS A 241 -0.24 -18.04 2.46
CA LYS A 241 -1.50 -17.75 3.16
C LYS A 241 -1.80 -16.25 3.26
N ILE A 242 -0.78 -15.42 3.48
CA ILE A 242 -0.97 -13.97 3.49
C ILE A 242 -1.39 -13.49 2.10
N ALA A 243 -0.71 -13.94 1.04
CA ALA A 243 -1.05 -13.58 -0.33
C ALA A 243 -2.47 -14.02 -0.71
N GLU A 244 -2.90 -15.22 -0.32
CA GLU A 244 -4.26 -15.73 -0.50
C GLU A 244 -5.29 -14.82 0.18
N LYS A 245 -5.08 -14.49 1.46
CA LYS A 245 -5.99 -13.61 2.22
C LYS A 245 -6.05 -12.19 1.66
N LEU A 246 -4.94 -11.65 1.20
CA LEU A 246 -4.92 -10.37 0.53
C LEU A 246 -5.63 -10.42 -0.82
N SER A 247 -5.50 -11.54 -1.57
CA SER A 247 -6.25 -11.75 -2.81
C SER A 247 -7.76 -11.71 -2.57
N GLU A 248 -8.25 -12.32 -1.49
CA GLU A 248 -9.67 -12.27 -1.10
C GLU A 248 -10.13 -10.84 -0.76
N VAL A 249 -9.32 -10.09 -0.01
CA VAL A 249 -9.65 -8.72 0.42
C VAL A 249 -9.74 -7.77 -0.76
N TYR A 250 -8.81 -7.88 -1.73
CA TYR A 250 -8.68 -6.94 -2.84
C TYR A 250 -9.32 -7.42 -4.14
N GLY A 251 -9.78 -8.66 -4.22
CA GLY A 251 -10.29 -9.25 -5.46
C GLY A 251 -9.20 -9.41 -6.54
N LEU A 252 -7.94 -9.58 -6.13
CA LEU A 252 -6.75 -9.68 -6.97
C LEU A 252 -6.20 -11.11 -6.97
N ASN A 253 -5.27 -11.42 -7.88
CA ASN A 253 -4.59 -12.71 -7.94
C ASN A 253 -3.15 -12.60 -7.41
N LEU A 254 -3.02 -12.23 -6.13
CA LEU A 254 -1.73 -11.98 -5.49
C LEU A 254 -1.02 -13.29 -5.14
N THR A 255 0.29 -13.30 -5.32
CA THR A 255 1.15 -14.45 -4.98
C THR A 255 2.36 -14.00 -4.14
N ALA A 256 2.90 -14.90 -3.36
CA ALA A 256 4.18 -14.65 -2.69
C ALA A 256 5.32 -14.83 -3.71
N ASP A 257 6.15 -13.79 -3.92
CA ASP A 257 7.27 -13.82 -4.86
C ASP A 257 8.13 -15.07 -4.64
N SER A 258 8.45 -15.78 -5.72
CA SER A 258 9.29 -16.97 -5.68
C SER A 258 10.75 -16.66 -5.34
N ASN A 259 11.21 -15.43 -5.63
CA ASN A 259 12.52 -14.93 -5.30
C ASN A 259 12.43 -13.74 -4.32
N LYS A 260 12.36 -14.03 -3.04
CA LYS A 260 12.24 -13.01 -1.97
C LYS A 260 13.38 -11.99 -1.97
N PHE A 261 14.57 -12.35 -2.43
CA PHE A 261 15.70 -11.42 -2.54
C PHE A 261 15.46 -10.35 -3.60
N TYR A 262 14.82 -10.73 -4.71
CA TYR A 262 14.37 -9.80 -5.74
C TYR A 262 13.25 -8.92 -5.22
N GLY A 263 12.18 -9.51 -4.68
CA GLY A 263 11.00 -8.79 -4.21
C GLY A 263 11.28 -7.76 -3.11
N LEU A 264 12.29 -8.00 -2.25
CA LEU A 264 12.68 -7.02 -1.22
C LEU A 264 13.50 -5.84 -1.76
N ALA A 265 14.33 -6.08 -2.77
CA ALA A 265 15.33 -5.11 -3.23
C ALA A 265 14.90 -4.33 -4.48
N ASN A 266 13.88 -4.79 -5.18
CA ASN A 266 13.49 -4.26 -6.48
C ASN A 266 12.05 -3.74 -6.48
N HIS A 267 11.85 -2.58 -7.08
CA HIS A 267 10.54 -1.94 -7.25
C HIS A 267 10.19 -1.76 -8.73
N SER A 268 10.67 -2.67 -9.60
CA SER A 268 10.47 -2.59 -11.06
C SER A 268 8.99 -2.54 -11.46
N GLY A 269 8.10 -3.22 -10.75
CA GLY A 269 6.66 -3.16 -10.99
C GLY A 269 6.11 -1.73 -10.83
N LEU A 270 6.55 -1.01 -9.80
CA LEU A 270 6.16 0.39 -9.57
C LEU A 270 6.79 1.34 -10.59
N ASP A 271 8.06 1.11 -10.94
CA ASP A 271 8.78 1.91 -11.94
C ASP A 271 8.11 1.83 -13.31
N VAL A 272 7.67 0.65 -13.67
CA VAL A 272 6.93 0.40 -14.91
C VAL A 272 5.57 1.09 -14.92
N VAL A 273 4.80 1.01 -13.83
CA VAL A 273 3.50 1.73 -13.70
C VAL A 273 3.71 3.23 -13.74
N HIS A 274 4.82 3.74 -13.20
CA HIS A 274 5.18 5.16 -13.31
C HIS A 274 5.49 5.58 -14.76
N GLY A 275 6.02 4.66 -15.58
CA GLY A 275 6.35 4.92 -16.98
C GLY A 275 5.16 4.85 -17.95
N ALA A 276 4.09 4.16 -17.55
CA ALA A 276 2.83 4.05 -18.29
C ALA A 276 1.89 5.22 -17.96
#